data_7bcde74348c8f003345e0cb76983250c
#
_entry.id   7bcde74348c8f003345e0cb76983250c
#
_cell.length_a   1.000
_cell.length_b   1.000
_cell.length_c   1.000
_cell.angle_alpha   90.00
_cell.angle_beta   90.00
_cell.angle_gamma   90.00
#
_symmetry.space_group_name_H-M   'P 1'
#
loop_
_entity.id
_entity.type
_entity.pdbx_description
1 polymer ?
#
loop_
_entity_poly.entity_id
_entity_poly.type
_entity_poly.pdbx_seq_one_letter_code
_entity_poly.pdbx_strand_id
1 'polypeptide(L)'
;MKSIAVMVLAFGQLFLPSASAQSCAGKLLQGVGGVKNSWSLDTGGIAAFSKMNVNLDGYGHAYSSKNYDGGALLHLCNAGKVYLPDGSSYQGSESNATCTGRFMQDFKRIGDAGWQDPAVGAINWYGILGDGTATIHGKKITSVKPVLQKDGSGFYVSPTSLVDPTVKDLADQNRYVNPLRVPSAVVPGSLASRGIKMGTFGVAIDKNKNIAVPFVVGDGGPAVGEGSAALARLVGGKPVTDQLTRKTSSVGQVDTRDVLWVFFGGEATTYDHTNEGKLAIDANQAYEKWGGDQRLHDCLNVVPKN
;
A
#
# COMPACT_ATOMS: atom_id res chain seq x y z
N MET A 1 57.98 -58.21 -18.16
CA MET A 1 56.54 -58.23 -17.80
C MET A 1 56.25 -57.03 -16.91
N LYS A 2 55.63 -55.99 -17.40
CA LYS A 2 55.27 -54.80 -16.62
C LYS A 2 53.77 -54.85 -16.37
N SER A 3 53.38 -54.99 -15.11
CA SER A 3 51.97 -54.96 -14.71
C SER A 3 51.49 -53.52 -14.63
N ILE A 4 50.41 -53.19 -15.34
CA ILE A 4 49.69 -51.88 -15.29
C ILE A 4 48.56 -52.03 -14.28
N ALA A 5 48.63 -51.26 -13.20
CA ALA A 5 47.53 -51.15 -12.23
C ALA A 5 46.51 -50.12 -12.75
N VAL A 6 45.30 -50.59 -12.95
CA VAL A 6 44.16 -49.73 -13.29
C VAL A 6 43.52 -49.19 -12.03
N MET A 7 43.60 -47.88 -11.84
CA MET A 7 42.98 -47.17 -10.73
C MET A 7 41.54 -46.79 -11.11
N VAL A 8 40.55 -47.43 -10.49
CA VAL A 8 39.14 -47.13 -10.66
C VAL A 8 38.78 -45.94 -9.75
N LEU A 9 38.58 -44.77 -10.32
CA LEU A 9 38.01 -43.60 -9.65
C LEU A 9 36.50 -43.79 -9.50
N ALA A 10 36.04 -44.02 -8.26
CA ALA A 10 34.64 -44.01 -7.90
C ALA A 10 34.14 -42.54 -7.82
N PHE A 11 33.35 -42.12 -8.80
CA PHE A 11 32.62 -40.87 -8.72
C PHE A 11 31.50 -41.01 -7.67
N GLY A 12 31.71 -40.47 -6.48
CA GLY A 12 30.65 -40.27 -5.51
C GLY A 12 29.64 -39.24 -6.03
N GLN A 13 28.44 -39.66 -6.37
CA GLN A 13 27.32 -38.75 -6.63
C GLN A 13 26.96 -38.03 -5.32
N LEU A 14 27.31 -36.74 -5.23
CA LEU A 14 26.77 -35.84 -4.22
C LEU A 14 25.27 -35.69 -4.47
N PHE A 15 24.46 -36.42 -3.73
CA PHE A 15 23.03 -36.13 -3.61
C PHE A 15 22.90 -34.80 -2.85
N LEU A 16 22.73 -33.69 -3.58
CA LEU A 16 22.24 -32.47 -2.98
C LEU A 16 20.79 -32.75 -2.49
N PRO A 17 20.49 -32.49 -1.21
CA PRO A 17 19.11 -32.63 -0.75
C PRO A 17 18.24 -31.70 -1.60
N SER A 18 17.29 -32.25 -2.33
CA SER A 18 16.24 -31.47 -2.99
C SER A 18 15.56 -30.67 -1.90
N ALA A 19 15.69 -29.34 -1.94
CA ALA A 19 14.88 -28.45 -1.11
C ALA A 19 13.43 -28.86 -1.38
N SER A 20 12.75 -29.43 -0.39
CA SER A 20 11.31 -29.75 -0.50
C SER A 20 10.61 -28.44 -0.84
N ALA A 21 9.95 -28.40 -2.01
CA ALA A 21 9.18 -27.24 -2.42
C ALA A 21 8.22 -26.89 -1.28
N GLN A 22 8.35 -25.69 -0.70
CA GLN A 22 7.49 -25.26 0.38
C GLN A 22 6.09 -25.06 -0.21
N SER A 23 5.16 -25.92 0.15
CA SER A 23 3.77 -25.80 -0.30
C SER A 23 3.08 -24.56 0.31
N CYS A 24 1.98 -24.09 -0.31
CA CYS A 24 1.13 -23.06 0.27
C CYS A 24 0.16 -23.65 1.32
N ALA A 25 0.72 -24.44 2.26
CA ALA A 25 -0.05 -25.04 3.33
C ALA A 25 -0.61 -23.98 4.29
N GLY A 26 -1.81 -24.21 4.78
CA GLY A 26 -2.48 -23.25 5.65
C GLY A 26 -3.95 -23.59 5.90
N LYS A 27 -4.72 -22.61 6.37
CA LYS A 27 -6.14 -22.77 6.66
C LYS A 27 -6.97 -21.55 6.29
N LEU A 28 -8.23 -21.79 5.96
CA LEU A 28 -9.22 -20.74 5.68
C LEU A 28 -9.45 -19.85 6.91
N LEU A 29 -9.49 -18.55 6.68
CA LEU A 29 -9.95 -17.53 7.61
C LEU A 29 -11.10 -16.75 6.97
N GLN A 30 -12.07 -16.33 7.78
CA GLN A 30 -13.19 -15.51 7.34
C GLN A 30 -13.12 -14.11 7.94
N GLY A 31 -13.43 -13.08 7.12
CA GLY A 31 -13.50 -11.69 7.57
C GLY A 31 -12.16 -11.05 7.96
N VAL A 32 -11.02 -11.68 7.66
CA VAL A 32 -9.70 -11.18 8.00
C VAL A 32 -9.10 -10.42 6.83
N GLY A 33 -8.45 -9.29 7.11
CA GLY A 33 -7.85 -8.45 6.07
C GLY A 33 -8.87 -7.60 5.30
N GLY A 34 -10.11 -7.45 5.80
CA GLY A 34 -11.16 -6.71 5.12
C GLY A 34 -11.73 -7.41 3.87
N VAL A 35 -11.44 -8.71 3.71
CA VAL A 35 -11.95 -9.57 2.64
C VAL A 35 -12.83 -10.69 3.23
N LYS A 36 -13.74 -11.27 2.44
CA LYS A 36 -14.62 -12.35 2.91
C LYS A 36 -13.82 -13.58 3.31
N ASN A 37 -12.93 -14.03 2.45
CA ASN A 37 -12.08 -15.19 2.65
C ASN A 37 -10.61 -14.81 2.55
N SER A 38 -9.78 -15.34 3.44
CA SER A 38 -8.32 -15.27 3.39
C SER A 38 -7.72 -16.60 3.82
N TRP A 39 -6.43 -16.78 3.62
CA TRP A 39 -5.70 -18.01 3.88
C TRP A 39 -4.57 -17.73 4.86
N SER A 40 -4.61 -18.30 6.05
CA SER A 40 -3.49 -18.23 7.01
C SER A 40 -2.44 -19.23 6.61
N LEU A 41 -1.24 -18.76 6.29
CA LEU A 41 -0.11 -19.61 5.93
C LEU A 41 0.49 -20.27 7.19
N ASP A 42 0.87 -21.54 7.11
CA ASP A 42 1.52 -22.27 8.23
C ASP A 42 2.88 -21.68 8.61
N THR A 43 3.54 -20.99 7.68
CA THR A 43 4.81 -20.27 7.91
C THR A 43 4.62 -18.88 8.51
N GLY A 44 3.39 -18.51 8.86
CA GLY A 44 3.00 -17.14 9.19
C GLY A 44 2.58 -16.34 7.96
N GLY A 45 1.89 -15.24 8.20
CA GLY A 45 1.38 -14.40 7.12
C GLY A 45 -0.02 -14.80 6.62
N ILE A 46 -0.45 -14.15 5.55
CA ILE A 46 -1.80 -14.29 4.96
C ILE A 46 -1.72 -14.22 3.45
N ALA A 47 -2.58 -15.01 2.78
CA ALA A 47 -2.88 -14.84 1.36
C ALA A 47 -4.38 -14.58 1.16
N ALA A 48 -4.73 -13.74 0.17
CA ALA A 48 -6.12 -13.46 -0.18
C ALA A 48 -6.25 -13.00 -1.62
N PHE A 49 -7.30 -13.42 -2.30
CA PHE A 49 -7.69 -12.80 -3.56
C PHE A 49 -8.46 -11.50 -3.31
N SER A 50 -8.08 -10.44 -4.00
CA SER A 50 -8.79 -9.16 -3.97
C SER A 50 -8.59 -8.43 -5.31
N LYS A 51 -9.17 -7.24 -5.42
CA LYS A 51 -8.90 -6.30 -6.51
C LYS A 51 -7.49 -5.69 -6.36
N MET A 52 -7.07 -4.87 -7.32
CA MET A 52 -5.92 -3.98 -7.26
C MET A 52 -6.42 -2.56 -7.51
N ASN A 53 -6.72 -1.80 -6.47
CA ASN A 53 -6.89 -0.35 -6.58
C ASN A 53 -5.53 0.32 -6.57
N VAL A 54 -5.38 1.38 -7.32
CA VAL A 54 -4.16 2.19 -7.30
C VAL A 54 -4.22 3.18 -6.15
N ASN A 55 -3.27 3.05 -5.21
CA ASN A 55 -3.02 4.02 -4.14
C ASN A 55 -1.95 5.02 -4.57
N LEU A 56 -2.22 6.32 -4.37
CA LEU A 56 -1.30 7.41 -4.69
C LEU A 56 -0.83 8.17 -3.43
N ASP A 57 -1.16 7.69 -2.23
CA ASP A 57 -0.62 8.28 -1.01
C ASP A 57 0.90 8.13 -0.99
N GLY A 58 1.59 9.18 -0.58
CA GLY A 58 3.04 9.33 -0.75
C GLY A 58 3.46 10.12 -2.00
N TYR A 59 2.54 10.36 -2.95
CA TYR A 59 2.87 11.16 -4.13
C TYR A 59 2.68 12.66 -3.88
N GLY A 60 3.76 13.44 -4.10
CA GLY A 60 3.76 14.88 -3.83
C GLY A 60 2.73 15.69 -4.62
N HIS A 61 2.24 15.19 -5.75
CA HIS A 61 1.18 15.85 -6.52
C HIS A 61 -0.19 15.19 -6.37
N ALA A 62 -0.41 14.43 -5.29
CA ALA A 62 -1.69 13.75 -5.07
C ALA A 62 -2.84 14.77 -4.84
N TYR A 63 -2.64 15.77 -3.98
CA TYR A 63 -3.70 16.66 -3.52
C TYR A 63 -3.28 18.14 -3.58
N SER A 64 -4.20 19.01 -4.07
CA SER A 64 -4.05 20.48 -4.09
C SER A 64 -5.35 21.15 -3.65
N SER A 65 -5.26 22.33 -3.02
CA SER A 65 -6.44 23.13 -2.65
C SER A 65 -7.34 23.51 -3.85
N LYS A 66 -6.76 23.55 -5.04
CA LYS A 66 -7.44 23.79 -6.30
C LYS A 66 -7.83 22.50 -7.02
N ASN A 67 -7.71 21.34 -6.38
CA ASN A 67 -7.98 20.03 -6.98
C ASN A 67 -7.27 19.87 -8.34
N TYR A 68 -8.00 19.44 -9.34
CA TYR A 68 -7.48 19.19 -10.70
C TYR A 68 -6.99 20.44 -11.42
N ASP A 69 -7.56 21.61 -11.12
CA ASP A 69 -7.12 22.89 -11.68
C ASP A 69 -5.75 23.30 -11.11
N GLY A 70 -5.39 22.77 -9.94
CA GLY A 70 -4.06 22.89 -9.35
C GLY A 70 -3.09 21.77 -9.78
N GLY A 71 -3.47 20.92 -10.73
CA GLY A 71 -2.62 19.81 -11.20
C GLY A 71 -2.66 18.56 -10.33
N ALA A 72 -3.54 18.49 -9.32
CA ALA A 72 -3.66 17.31 -8.48
C ALA A 72 -4.19 16.10 -9.26
N LEU A 73 -3.76 14.90 -8.88
CA LEU A 73 -4.25 13.66 -9.45
C LEU A 73 -5.54 13.18 -8.78
N LEU A 74 -5.71 13.48 -7.50
CA LEU A 74 -6.85 13.10 -6.68
C LEU A 74 -7.63 14.34 -6.25
N HIS A 75 -8.94 14.18 -6.10
CA HIS A 75 -9.78 15.22 -5.55
C HIS A 75 -9.71 15.22 -4.03
N LEU A 76 -9.69 16.39 -3.39
CA LEU A 76 -9.61 16.56 -1.94
C LEU A 76 -10.65 15.75 -1.17
N CYS A 77 -11.83 15.56 -1.73
CA CYS A 77 -12.90 14.78 -1.11
C CYS A 77 -12.49 13.32 -0.80
N ASN A 78 -11.49 12.79 -1.50
CA ASN A 78 -10.97 11.43 -1.25
C ASN A 78 -10.08 11.36 -0.01
N ALA A 79 -9.67 12.52 0.53
CA ALA A 79 -8.69 12.58 1.61
C ALA A 79 -9.29 12.93 2.98
N GLY A 80 -10.60 13.17 3.09
CA GLY A 80 -11.16 13.70 4.32
C GLY A 80 -12.61 13.30 4.63
N LYS A 81 -12.91 13.28 5.94
CA LYS A 81 -14.26 13.13 6.48
C LYS A 81 -14.69 14.40 7.18
N VAL A 82 -15.86 14.92 6.81
CA VAL A 82 -16.44 16.14 7.39
C VAL A 82 -17.25 15.80 8.63
N TYR A 83 -17.09 16.63 9.67
CA TYR A 83 -17.88 16.63 10.92
C TYR A 83 -18.53 17.99 11.08
N LEU A 84 -19.85 18.00 11.27
CA LEU A 84 -20.67 19.22 11.34
C LEU A 84 -21.09 19.54 12.79
N PRO A 85 -21.42 20.80 13.09
CA PRO A 85 -21.80 21.25 14.44
C PRO A 85 -23.01 20.54 15.02
N ASP A 86 -23.92 20.05 14.16
CA ASP A 86 -25.13 19.30 14.57
C ASP A 86 -24.84 17.84 14.96
N GLY A 87 -23.56 17.41 14.93
CA GLY A 87 -23.12 16.05 15.23
C GLY A 87 -23.15 15.11 14.03
N SER A 88 -23.68 15.51 12.90
CA SER A 88 -23.65 14.72 11.67
C SER A 88 -22.24 14.68 11.07
N SER A 89 -21.98 13.66 10.26
CA SER A 89 -20.71 13.53 9.52
C SER A 89 -20.92 12.77 8.22
N TYR A 90 -20.05 13.03 7.23
CA TYR A 90 -20.10 12.34 5.95
C TYR A 90 -18.69 12.17 5.35
N GLN A 91 -18.51 11.16 4.51
CA GLN A 91 -17.30 10.98 3.71
C GLN A 91 -17.33 11.95 2.52
N GLY A 92 -16.21 12.63 2.27
CA GLY A 92 -16.13 13.53 1.12
C GLY A 92 -16.40 12.84 -0.22
N SER A 93 -15.97 11.59 -0.35
CA SER A 93 -16.06 10.79 -1.57
C SER A 93 -17.31 9.90 -1.68
N GLU A 94 -18.35 10.10 -0.87
CA GLU A 94 -19.55 9.22 -0.91
C GLU A 94 -20.31 9.28 -2.24
N SER A 95 -20.19 10.37 -2.98
CA SER A 95 -20.71 10.51 -4.34
C SER A 95 -20.02 11.66 -5.08
N ASN A 96 -20.09 11.69 -6.42
CA ASN A 96 -19.56 12.81 -7.21
C ASN A 96 -20.24 14.14 -6.83
N ALA A 97 -21.55 14.13 -6.60
CA ALA A 97 -22.28 15.34 -6.20
C ALA A 97 -21.82 15.85 -4.84
N THR A 98 -21.57 14.95 -3.88
CA THR A 98 -21.00 15.31 -2.58
C THR A 98 -19.59 15.87 -2.74
N CYS A 99 -18.73 15.18 -3.49
CA CYS A 99 -17.32 15.50 -3.69
C CYS A 99 -17.12 16.91 -4.28
N THR A 100 -17.83 17.23 -5.37
CA THR A 100 -17.70 18.51 -6.07
C THR A 100 -18.64 19.59 -5.56
N GLY A 101 -19.63 19.23 -4.77
CA GLY A 101 -20.65 20.10 -4.19
C GLY A 101 -20.38 20.46 -2.74
N ARG A 102 -21.17 19.86 -1.81
CA ARG A 102 -21.12 20.22 -0.38
C ARG A 102 -19.76 20.09 0.26
N PHE A 103 -18.96 19.08 -0.14
CA PHE A 103 -17.60 18.91 0.42
C PHE A 103 -16.73 20.14 0.15
N MET A 104 -16.74 20.67 -1.08
CA MET A 104 -15.96 21.86 -1.42
C MET A 104 -16.48 23.12 -0.75
N GLN A 105 -17.80 23.23 -0.55
CA GLN A 105 -18.41 24.33 0.21
C GLN A 105 -17.96 24.28 1.69
N ASP A 106 -18.01 23.09 2.30
CA ASP A 106 -17.56 22.88 3.68
C ASP A 106 -16.04 23.05 3.81
N PHE A 107 -15.25 22.56 2.86
CA PHE A 107 -13.81 22.79 2.80
C PHE A 107 -13.48 24.29 2.88
N LYS A 108 -14.13 25.08 2.03
CA LYS A 108 -13.93 26.54 2.03
C LYS A 108 -14.38 27.17 3.35
N ARG A 109 -15.58 26.87 3.82
CA ARG A 109 -16.19 27.43 5.03
C ARG A 109 -15.38 27.12 6.28
N ILE A 110 -14.94 25.86 6.43
CA ILE A 110 -14.12 25.38 7.57
C ILE A 110 -12.72 25.99 7.46
N GLY A 111 -12.16 26.09 6.26
CA GLY A 111 -10.86 26.72 6.03
C GLY A 111 -10.85 28.21 6.36
N ASP A 112 -11.88 28.96 5.90
CA ASP A 112 -12.04 30.39 6.21
C ASP A 112 -12.16 30.64 7.73
N ALA A 113 -12.73 29.69 8.48
CA ALA A 113 -12.82 29.70 9.94
C ALA A 113 -11.58 29.17 10.68
N GLY A 114 -10.48 28.91 9.98
CA GLY A 114 -9.21 28.47 10.59
C GLY A 114 -9.14 26.99 10.95
N TRP A 115 -10.02 26.14 10.41
CA TRP A 115 -10.04 24.68 10.52
C TRP A 115 -10.47 24.08 11.87
N GLN A 116 -10.59 24.89 12.91
CA GLN A 116 -10.77 24.40 14.29
C GLN A 116 -12.01 24.97 15.00
N ASP A 117 -12.82 25.78 14.31
CA ASP A 117 -13.99 26.40 14.91
C ASP A 117 -15.15 25.38 15.06
N PRO A 118 -15.54 25.03 16.32
CA PRO A 118 -16.59 24.07 16.58
C PRO A 118 -17.98 24.52 16.08
N ALA A 119 -18.20 25.83 15.93
CA ALA A 119 -19.45 26.37 15.40
C ALA A 119 -19.57 26.20 13.89
N VAL A 120 -18.46 25.93 13.20
CA VAL A 120 -18.41 25.75 11.75
C VAL A 120 -18.26 24.28 11.35
N GLY A 121 -17.47 23.50 12.11
CA GLY A 121 -17.19 22.10 11.84
C GLY A 121 -15.70 21.85 11.60
N ALA A 122 -15.35 20.60 11.28
CA ALA A 122 -13.97 20.19 11.00
C ALA A 122 -13.92 19.12 9.91
N ILE A 123 -12.76 19.01 9.24
CA ILE A 123 -12.45 17.89 8.35
C ILE A 123 -11.34 17.08 9.03
N ASN A 124 -11.55 15.79 9.24
CA ASN A 124 -10.50 14.85 9.58
C ASN A 124 -9.81 14.41 8.29
N TRP A 125 -8.55 14.81 8.12
CA TRP A 125 -7.74 14.42 6.96
C TRP A 125 -7.06 13.08 7.22
N TYR A 126 -7.18 12.13 6.28
CA TYR A 126 -6.54 10.81 6.32
C TYR A 126 -5.65 10.54 5.09
N GLY A 127 -5.89 11.17 3.93
CA GLY A 127 -5.03 11.11 2.74
C GLY A 127 -4.09 12.32 2.61
N ILE A 128 -4.25 13.32 3.50
CA ILE A 128 -3.41 14.53 3.60
C ILE A 128 -2.87 14.62 5.01
N LEU A 129 -1.63 15.03 5.16
CA LEU A 129 -1.08 15.35 6.49
C LEU A 129 -1.91 16.47 7.11
N GLY A 130 -2.49 16.18 8.26
CA GLY A 130 -3.26 17.15 9.03
C GLY A 130 -2.57 17.46 10.35
N ASP A 131 -2.64 18.72 10.76
CA ASP A 131 -2.22 19.20 12.07
C ASP A 131 -3.42 19.61 12.91
N GLY A 132 -3.20 19.74 14.23
CA GLY A 132 -4.17 20.26 15.19
C GLY A 132 -5.37 19.33 15.44
N THR A 133 -6.23 19.84 16.32
CA THR A 133 -7.45 19.13 16.75
C THR A 133 -8.61 20.11 16.88
N ALA A 134 -9.84 19.63 16.66
CA ALA A 134 -11.08 20.32 16.96
C ALA A 134 -12.00 19.42 17.80
N THR A 135 -12.90 20.02 18.58
CA THR A 135 -13.95 19.27 19.29
C THR A 135 -15.29 19.63 18.69
N ILE A 136 -15.88 18.73 17.92
CA ILE A 136 -17.16 18.95 17.23
C ILE A 136 -18.23 18.10 17.92
N HIS A 137 -19.26 18.74 18.43
CA HIS A 137 -20.37 18.08 19.13
C HIS A 137 -19.86 17.05 20.17
N GLY A 138 -18.89 17.48 21.00
CA GLY A 138 -18.27 16.64 22.05
C GLY A 138 -17.27 15.59 21.54
N LYS A 139 -17.11 15.42 20.24
CA LYS A 139 -16.15 14.48 19.65
C LYS A 139 -14.85 15.18 19.30
N LYS A 140 -13.73 14.65 19.81
CA LYS A 140 -12.38 15.11 19.42
C LYS A 140 -12.05 14.61 18.01
N ILE A 141 -11.77 15.55 17.10
CA ILE A 141 -11.32 15.33 15.73
C ILE A 141 -9.85 15.73 15.65
N THR A 142 -9.01 14.87 15.12
CA THR A 142 -7.56 15.12 14.92
C THR A 142 -7.25 15.41 13.48
N SER A 143 -6.03 15.88 13.19
CA SER A 143 -5.57 16.10 11.80
C SER A 143 -6.50 17.02 11.01
N VAL A 144 -6.91 18.16 11.58
CA VAL A 144 -7.98 19.00 11.00
C VAL A 144 -7.45 20.08 10.05
N LYS A 145 -6.22 20.59 10.26
CA LYS A 145 -5.61 21.63 9.42
C LYS A 145 -4.69 20.97 8.40
N PRO A 146 -5.00 21.04 7.09
CA PRO A 146 -4.16 20.40 6.06
C PRO A 146 -2.81 21.12 5.94
N VAL A 147 -1.73 20.34 5.80
CA VAL A 147 -0.36 20.83 5.74
C VAL A 147 0.13 20.88 4.31
N LEU A 148 0.60 22.05 3.87
CA LEU A 148 1.24 22.23 2.57
C LEU A 148 2.69 21.73 2.60
N GLN A 149 3.16 21.26 1.46
CA GLN A 149 4.58 21.00 1.23
C GLN A 149 5.38 22.31 1.32
N LYS A 150 6.62 22.22 1.79
CA LYS A 150 7.49 23.40 1.97
C LYS A 150 8.22 23.85 0.69
N ASP A 151 8.05 23.11 -0.39
CA ASP A 151 8.68 23.38 -1.69
C ASP A 151 8.05 24.54 -2.48
N GLY A 152 6.97 25.12 -1.96
CA GLY A 152 6.22 26.19 -2.63
C GLY A 152 5.34 25.75 -3.78
N SER A 153 5.19 24.46 -4.01
CA SER A 153 4.39 23.88 -5.10
C SER A 153 2.87 24.12 -4.95
N GLY A 154 2.39 24.37 -3.71
CA GLY A 154 0.97 24.51 -3.39
C GLY A 154 0.23 23.19 -3.27
N PHE A 155 0.93 22.06 -3.30
CA PHE A 155 0.39 20.76 -2.99
C PHE A 155 0.39 20.50 -1.47
N TYR A 156 -0.56 19.71 -1.01
CA TYR A 156 -0.57 19.19 0.34
C TYR A 156 0.40 18.01 0.48
N VAL A 157 0.91 17.82 1.69
CA VAL A 157 1.68 16.61 2.01
C VAL A 157 0.74 15.41 1.98
N SER A 158 1.10 14.39 1.21
CA SER A 158 0.40 13.10 1.17
C SER A 158 1.23 12.06 1.92
N PRO A 159 0.83 11.68 3.15
CA PRO A 159 1.61 10.78 3.99
C PRO A 159 1.38 9.32 3.60
N THR A 160 2.37 8.47 3.96
CA THR A 160 2.24 7.01 4.07
C THR A 160 2.63 6.58 5.49
N SER A 161 2.24 5.37 5.87
CA SER A 161 2.54 4.85 7.22
C SER A 161 3.99 4.35 7.36
N LEU A 162 4.59 3.81 6.30
CA LEU A 162 6.02 3.54 6.23
C LEU A 162 6.74 4.83 5.87
N VAL A 163 7.72 5.21 6.66
CA VAL A 163 8.41 6.50 6.52
C VAL A 163 9.92 6.36 6.61
N ASP A 164 10.63 7.33 6.04
CA ASP A 164 12.04 7.51 6.30
C ASP A 164 12.24 8.15 7.68
N PRO A 165 12.82 7.41 8.65
CA PRO A 165 12.99 7.92 10.01
C PRO A 165 14.09 9.01 10.11
N THR A 166 14.91 9.18 9.07
CA THR A 166 15.97 10.21 9.04
C THR A 166 15.40 11.58 8.69
N VAL A 167 14.34 11.64 7.90
CA VAL A 167 13.61 12.87 7.57
C VAL A 167 12.67 13.21 8.74
N LYS A 168 13.06 14.18 9.57
CA LYS A 168 12.32 14.56 10.79
C LYS A 168 11.16 15.50 10.52
N ASP A 169 11.25 16.28 9.46
CA ASP A 169 10.18 17.21 9.09
C ASP A 169 8.99 16.46 8.49
N LEU A 170 7.85 16.53 9.15
CA LEU A 170 6.62 15.90 8.68
C LEU A 170 6.06 16.55 7.41
N ALA A 171 6.44 17.80 7.13
CA ALA A 171 6.01 18.52 5.92
C ALA A 171 6.94 18.30 4.71
N ASP A 172 7.99 17.52 4.89
CA ASP A 172 8.86 17.08 3.78
C ASP A 172 8.29 15.81 3.13
N GLN A 173 7.91 15.92 1.85
CA GLN A 173 7.32 14.79 1.11
C GLN A 173 8.30 13.62 0.94
N ASN A 174 9.61 13.84 0.97
CA ASN A 174 10.62 12.79 0.89
C ASN A 174 10.59 11.83 2.10
N ARG A 175 9.93 12.23 3.19
CA ARG A 175 9.70 11.37 4.34
C ARG A 175 8.87 10.12 3.99
N TYR A 176 7.99 10.21 3.01
CA TYR A 176 6.94 9.23 2.71
C TYR A 176 7.29 8.40 1.49
N VAL A 177 6.87 7.12 1.52
CA VAL A 177 7.16 6.18 0.42
C VAL A 177 6.59 6.71 -0.89
N ASN A 178 7.44 6.83 -1.89
CA ASN A 178 7.06 7.28 -3.23
C ASN A 178 6.31 6.16 -3.99
N PRO A 179 4.99 6.28 -4.21
CA PRO A 179 4.18 5.23 -4.83
C PRO A 179 4.47 5.04 -6.32
N LEU A 180 5.21 5.94 -6.96
CA LEU A 180 5.58 5.81 -8.36
C LEU A 180 6.80 4.91 -8.56
N ARG A 181 7.65 4.78 -7.54
CA ARG A 181 8.93 4.08 -7.62
C ARG A 181 8.98 2.81 -6.79
N VAL A 182 8.30 2.82 -5.64
CA VAL A 182 8.31 1.70 -4.70
C VAL A 182 7.05 0.85 -4.86
N PRO A 183 7.16 -0.41 -5.28
CA PRO A 183 6.06 -1.37 -5.20
C PRO A 183 5.66 -1.57 -3.73
N SER A 184 4.51 -1.04 -3.34
CA SER A 184 4.03 -1.12 -1.96
C SER A 184 2.55 -1.46 -1.88
N ALA A 185 2.15 -2.10 -0.79
CA ALA A 185 0.77 -2.48 -0.51
C ALA A 185 0.20 -1.73 0.69
N VAL A 186 -1.10 -1.52 0.65
CA VAL A 186 -1.92 -1.00 1.75
C VAL A 186 -2.53 -2.17 2.52
N VAL A 187 -2.49 -2.12 3.85
CA VAL A 187 -3.03 -3.20 4.71
C VAL A 187 -3.87 -2.66 5.85
N PRO A 188 -4.93 -3.38 6.27
CA PRO A 188 -5.67 -3.01 7.47
C PRO A 188 -4.85 -3.29 8.73
N GLY A 189 -4.95 -2.39 9.71
CA GLY A 189 -4.24 -2.51 10.98
C GLY A 189 -4.53 -3.80 11.76
N SER A 190 -5.67 -4.46 11.49
CA SER A 190 -6.02 -5.78 12.06
C SER A 190 -5.04 -6.89 11.70
N LEU A 191 -4.24 -6.72 10.66
CA LEU A 191 -3.22 -7.70 10.27
C LEU A 191 -1.93 -7.60 11.10
N ALA A 192 -1.74 -6.55 11.89
CA ALA A 192 -0.56 -6.38 12.76
C ALA A 192 -0.41 -7.53 13.78
N SER A 193 -1.51 -8.04 14.33
CA SER A 193 -1.53 -9.19 15.24
C SER A 193 -1.05 -10.50 14.58
N ARG A 194 -0.93 -10.53 13.27
CA ARG A 194 -0.42 -11.65 12.45
C ARG A 194 0.98 -11.41 11.92
N GLY A 195 1.68 -10.41 12.46
CA GLY A 195 3.05 -10.08 12.05
C GLY A 195 3.12 -9.28 10.73
N ILE A 196 1.99 -8.84 10.16
CA ILE A 196 1.95 -8.03 8.94
C ILE A 196 1.82 -6.57 9.37
N LYS A 197 2.91 -5.84 9.27
CA LYS A 197 3.04 -4.44 9.68
C LYS A 197 3.87 -3.66 8.67
N MET A 198 3.94 -2.35 8.82
CA MET A 198 4.74 -1.49 7.95
C MET A 198 6.17 -2.02 7.82
N GLY A 199 6.68 -2.06 6.59
CA GLY A 199 8.02 -2.55 6.27
C GLY A 199 8.14 -4.08 6.10
N THR A 200 7.10 -4.88 6.38
CA THR A 200 7.11 -6.32 6.04
C THR A 200 6.89 -6.52 4.53
N PHE A 201 7.22 -7.70 4.03
CA PHE A 201 7.17 -7.97 2.60
C PHE A 201 6.04 -8.90 2.19
N GLY A 202 5.73 -8.87 0.91
CA GLY A 202 4.77 -9.75 0.27
C GLY A 202 5.00 -9.86 -1.23
N VAL A 203 4.08 -10.53 -1.91
CA VAL A 203 4.04 -10.62 -3.38
C VAL A 203 2.59 -10.49 -3.85
N ALA A 204 2.38 -9.80 -4.97
CA ALA A 204 1.10 -9.73 -5.67
C ALA A 204 1.23 -10.33 -7.07
N ILE A 205 0.19 -11.03 -7.52
CA ILE A 205 0.11 -11.59 -8.86
C ILE A 205 -1.33 -11.48 -9.38
N ASP A 206 -1.50 -10.90 -10.56
CA ASP A 206 -2.74 -11.02 -11.33
C ASP A 206 -2.75 -12.40 -12.02
N LYS A 207 -3.68 -13.26 -11.65
CA LYS A 207 -3.80 -14.62 -12.20
C LYS A 207 -3.93 -14.65 -13.73
N ASN A 208 -4.43 -13.54 -14.34
CA ASN A 208 -4.63 -13.44 -15.79
C ASN A 208 -3.37 -12.97 -16.52
N LYS A 209 -2.44 -12.31 -15.82
CA LYS A 209 -1.16 -11.82 -16.37
C LYS A 209 0.01 -12.73 -16.02
N ASN A 210 -0.11 -13.46 -14.92
CA ASN A 210 0.92 -14.36 -14.39
C ASN A 210 2.27 -13.65 -14.14
N ILE A 211 2.22 -12.41 -13.68
CA ILE A 211 3.41 -11.60 -13.36
C ILE A 211 3.41 -11.41 -11.84
N ALA A 212 4.37 -12.04 -11.19
CA ALA A 212 4.60 -11.89 -9.74
C ALA A 212 5.42 -10.64 -9.47
N VAL A 213 4.99 -9.80 -8.53
CA VAL A 213 5.70 -8.59 -8.14
C VAL A 213 5.83 -8.55 -6.62
N PRO A 214 7.04 -8.77 -6.08
CA PRO A 214 7.32 -8.56 -4.67
C PRO A 214 7.13 -7.10 -4.27
N PHE A 215 6.64 -6.87 -3.05
CA PHE A 215 6.35 -5.54 -2.53
C PHE A 215 6.67 -5.41 -1.04
N VAL A 216 6.71 -4.18 -0.56
CA VAL A 216 6.76 -3.82 0.86
C VAL A 216 5.36 -3.36 1.33
N VAL A 217 5.00 -3.65 2.58
CA VAL A 217 3.83 -3.03 3.21
C VAL A 217 4.16 -1.58 3.54
N GLY A 218 3.57 -0.66 2.78
CA GLY A 218 3.90 0.77 2.80
C GLY A 218 2.88 1.64 3.51
N ASP A 219 1.61 1.21 3.57
CA ASP A 219 0.58 2.07 4.13
C ASP A 219 -0.55 1.30 4.81
N GLY A 220 -1.36 2.04 5.58
CA GLY A 220 -2.53 1.56 6.29
C GLY A 220 -3.83 1.92 5.58
N GLY A 221 -4.79 0.99 5.58
CA GLY A 221 -6.11 1.22 4.97
C GLY A 221 -7.16 0.25 5.50
N PRO A 222 -8.36 0.24 4.92
CA PRO A 222 -9.48 -0.55 5.44
C PRO A 222 -9.40 -2.04 5.09
N ALA A 223 -8.76 -2.41 3.97
CA ALA A 223 -8.78 -3.76 3.44
C ALA A 223 -7.58 -4.05 2.54
N VAL A 224 -7.29 -5.34 2.33
CA VAL A 224 -6.38 -5.82 1.28
C VAL A 224 -7.01 -5.56 -0.09
N GLY A 225 -6.22 -5.05 -1.03
CA GLY A 225 -6.66 -4.79 -2.39
C GLY A 225 -6.28 -3.41 -2.93
N GLU A 226 -5.33 -2.75 -2.26
CA GLU A 226 -4.73 -1.49 -2.73
C GLU A 226 -3.22 -1.63 -2.81
N GLY A 227 -2.64 -1.13 -3.90
CA GLY A 227 -1.21 -1.09 -4.12
C GLY A 227 -0.77 0.23 -4.74
N SER A 228 0.49 0.58 -4.53
CA SER A 228 1.08 1.75 -5.15
C SER A 228 0.95 1.72 -6.68
N ALA A 229 1.03 2.87 -7.32
CA ALA A 229 1.04 2.95 -8.78
C ALA A 229 2.16 2.09 -9.39
N ALA A 230 3.33 2.02 -8.76
CA ALA A 230 4.44 1.15 -9.19
C ALA A 230 4.02 -0.32 -9.15
N LEU A 231 3.45 -0.79 -8.02
CA LEU A 231 2.99 -2.17 -7.87
C LEU A 231 1.91 -2.53 -8.89
N ALA A 232 0.87 -1.70 -9.01
CA ALA A 232 -0.24 -1.95 -9.94
C ALA A 232 0.23 -2.02 -11.39
N ARG A 233 1.11 -1.11 -11.80
CA ARG A 233 1.68 -1.11 -13.17
C ARG A 233 2.50 -2.36 -13.44
N LEU A 234 3.37 -2.75 -12.53
CA LEU A 234 4.23 -3.93 -12.70
C LEU A 234 3.40 -5.22 -12.76
N VAL A 235 2.43 -5.41 -11.86
CA VAL A 235 1.49 -6.55 -11.88
C VAL A 235 0.70 -6.57 -13.20
N GLY A 236 0.35 -5.39 -13.72
CA GLY A 236 -0.31 -5.23 -15.02
C GLY A 236 0.62 -5.38 -16.23
N GLY A 237 1.91 -5.70 -16.05
CA GLY A 237 2.90 -5.83 -17.13
C GLY A 237 3.27 -4.49 -17.79
N LYS A 238 3.21 -3.39 -17.02
CA LYS A 238 3.57 -2.05 -17.48
C LYS A 238 4.80 -1.56 -16.71
N PRO A 239 5.68 -0.77 -17.35
CA PRO A 239 6.82 -0.18 -16.66
C PRO A 239 6.36 0.84 -15.62
N VAL A 240 7.16 1.03 -14.57
CA VAL A 240 7.04 2.17 -13.64
C VAL A 240 7.21 3.50 -14.38
N THR A 241 6.82 4.59 -13.77
CA THR A 241 6.92 5.94 -14.36
C THR A 241 7.21 6.95 -13.25
N ASP A 242 7.98 7.96 -13.55
CA ASP A 242 8.27 9.06 -12.62
C ASP A 242 7.17 10.14 -12.63
N GLN A 243 6.25 10.07 -13.59
CA GLN A 243 5.16 11.04 -13.71
C GLN A 243 3.85 10.36 -14.04
N LEU A 244 2.78 10.85 -13.42
CA LEU A 244 1.41 10.45 -13.71
C LEU A 244 0.61 11.66 -14.19
N THR A 245 -0.37 11.35 -15.02
CA THR A 245 -1.48 12.26 -15.35
C THR A 245 -2.77 11.64 -14.84
N ARG A 246 -3.86 12.40 -14.77
CA ARG A 246 -5.18 11.85 -14.41
C ARG A 246 -5.60 10.67 -15.31
N LYS A 247 -5.21 10.69 -16.59
CA LYS A 247 -5.51 9.60 -17.54
C LYS A 247 -4.69 8.33 -17.27
N THR A 248 -3.53 8.47 -16.65
CA THR A 248 -2.59 7.37 -16.42
C THR A 248 -2.48 6.95 -14.96
N SER A 249 -3.15 7.67 -14.04
CA SER A 249 -3.08 7.43 -12.60
C SER A 249 -3.65 6.07 -12.17
N SER A 250 -4.63 5.53 -12.92
CA SER A 250 -5.24 4.22 -12.65
C SER A 250 -4.68 3.07 -13.52
N VAL A 251 -3.60 3.29 -14.26
CA VAL A 251 -2.99 2.22 -15.07
C VAL A 251 -2.49 1.09 -14.18
N GLY A 252 -2.93 -0.12 -14.47
CA GLY A 252 -2.65 -1.33 -13.68
C GLY A 252 -3.75 -1.66 -12.65
N GLN A 253 -4.79 -0.84 -12.54
CA GLN A 253 -5.96 -1.17 -11.72
C GLN A 253 -6.64 -2.45 -12.21
N VAL A 254 -7.05 -3.31 -11.28
CA VAL A 254 -7.83 -4.53 -11.53
C VAL A 254 -9.07 -4.48 -10.66
N ASP A 255 -10.23 -4.26 -11.28
CA ASP A 255 -11.51 -4.10 -10.56
C ASP A 255 -12.10 -5.43 -10.11
N THR A 256 -11.72 -6.52 -10.79
CA THR A 256 -12.08 -7.89 -10.40
C THR A 256 -11.19 -8.40 -9.25
N ARG A 257 -11.67 -9.43 -8.53
CA ARG A 257 -10.89 -10.05 -7.44
C ARG A 257 -9.96 -11.13 -7.97
N ASP A 258 -9.14 -10.76 -8.95
CA ASP A 258 -8.25 -11.68 -9.66
C ASP A 258 -6.78 -11.51 -9.28
N VAL A 259 -6.48 -10.60 -8.36
CA VAL A 259 -5.13 -10.43 -7.82
C VAL A 259 -5.00 -11.25 -6.54
N LEU A 260 -4.05 -12.16 -6.51
CA LEU A 260 -3.63 -12.84 -5.28
C LEU A 260 -2.59 -11.98 -4.59
N TRP A 261 -2.87 -11.61 -3.35
CA TRP A 261 -1.98 -10.93 -2.43
C TRP A 261 -1.46 -11.93 -1.42
N VAL A 262 -0.14 -12.02 -1.26
CA VAL A 262 0.49 -12.84 -0.24
C VAL A 262 1.38 -11.95 0.62
N PHE A 263 1.13 -11.91 1.91
CA PHE A 263 1.92 -11.17 2.90
C PHE A 263 2.71 -12.18 3.72
N PHE A 264 4.03 -12.09 3.72
CA PHE A 264 4.87 -13.08 4.37
C PHE A 264 4.89 -12.94 5.90
N GLY A 265 4.69 -11.71 6.41
CA GLY A 265 4.93 -11.41 7.83
C GLY A 265 6.42 -11.36 8.16
N GLY A 266 6.75 -11.37 9.46
CA GLY A 266 8.13 -11.46 9.92
C GLY A 266 8.85 -10.12 10.08
N GLU A 267 10.13 -10.08 9.72
CA GLU A 267 10.97 -8.90 9.88
C GLU A 267 10.54 -7.76 8.99
N ALA A 268 10.62 -6.53 9.52
CA ALA A 268 10.28 -5.31 8.81
C ALA A 268 11.53 -4.52 8.48
N THR A 269 11.55 -3.91 7.30
CA THR A 269 12.56 -2.95 6.89
C THR A 269 12.12 -1.51 7.16
N THR A 270 13.04 -0.57 7.05
CA THR A 270 12.78 0.88 7.07
C THR A 270 12.86 1.43 5.65
N TYR A 271 12.16 2.55 5.42
CA TYR A 271 12.28 3.30 4.18
C TYR A 271 13.49 4.25 4.24
N ASP A 272 14.18 4.39 3.11
CA ASP A 272 15.25 5.34 2.88
C ASP A 272 15.01 5.98 1.51
N HIS A 273 14.57 7.25 1.52
CA HIS A 273 14.23 7.99 0.30
C HIS A 273 15.43 8.21 -0.63
N THR A 274 16.67 8.12 -0.11
CA THR A 274 17.88 8.24 -0.92
C THR A 274 18.30 6.95 -1.59
N ASN A 275 17.69 5.82 -1.20
CA ASN A 275 17.98 4.49 -1.72
C ASN A 275 16.72 3.62 -1.88
N GLU A 276 15.71 4.16 -2.57
CA GLU A 276 14.41 3.47 -2.79
C GLU A 276 14.56 2.10 -3.45
N GLY A 277 15.58 1.94 -4.31
CA GLY A 277 15.87 0.67 -4.98
C GLY A 277 16.20 -0.48 -4.03
N LYS A 278 16.69 -0.18 -2.82
CA LYS A 278 16.96 -1.19 -1.80
C LYS A 278 15.70 -1.96 -1.40
N LEU A 279 14.54 -1.29 -1.32
CA LEU A 279 13.28 -1.96 -0.97
C LEU A 279 12.88 -3.03 -1.99
N ALA A 280 13.10 -2.77 -3.28
CA ALA A 280 12.83 -3.76 -4.31
C ALA A 280 13.77 -4.97 -4.21
N ILE A 281 15.04 -4.75 -3.90
CA ILE A 281 16.02 -5.82 -3.67
C ILE A 281 15.62 -6.66 -2.45
N ASP A 282 15.33 -6.01 -1.32
CA ASP A 282 14.93 -6.68 -0.08
C ASP A 282 13.62 -7.48 -0.28
N ALA A 283 12.64 -6.92 -1.01
CA ALA A 283 11.38 -7.60 -1.32
C ALA A 283 11.59 -8.85 -2.17
N ASN A 284 12.47 -8.78 -3.19
CA ASN A 284 12.81 -9.95 -3.99
C ASN A 284 13.53 -11.03 -3.16
N GLN A 285 14.49 -10.64 -2.30
CA GLN A 285 15.16 -11.59 -1.41
C GLN A 285 14.18 -12.25 -0.44
N ALA A 286 13.24 -11.49 0.12
CA ALA A 286 12.18 -12.01 0.99
C ALA A 286 11.26 -12.98 0.23
N TYR A 287 10.94 -12.68 -1.02
CA TYR A 287 10.13 -13.54 -1.89
C TYR A 287 10.82 -14.88 -2.16
N GLU A 288 12.08 -14.85 -2.57
CA GLU A 288 12.86 -16.08 -2.80
C GLU A 288 12.99 -16.93 -1.52
N LYS A 289 13.30 -16.29 -0.40
CA LYS A 289 13.36 -16.95 0.92
C LYS A 289 12.03 -17.57 1.34
N TRP A 290 10.91 -16.93 0.98
CA TRP A 290 9.56 -17.43 1.26
C TRP A 290 9.23 -18.68 0.43
N GLY A 291 9.85 -18.90 -0.73
CA GLY A 291 9.65 -20.05 -1.61
C GLY A 291 9.41 -19.69 -3.07
N GLY A 292 9.47 -18.41 -3.43
CA GLY A 292 9.43 -17.91 -4.80
C GLY A 292 8.23 -18.35 -5.62
N ASP A 293 8.42 -18.43 -6.93
CA ASP A 293 7.37 -18.74 -7.89
C ASP A 293 6.69 -20.09 -7.63
N GLN A 294 7.45 -21.12 -7.23
CA GLN A 294 6.89 -22.45 -6.99
C GLN A 294 5.79 -22.38 -5.93
N ARG A 295 6.08 -21.76 -4.78
CA ARG A 295 5.13 -21.62 -3.68
C ARG A 295 3.97 -20.70 -4.04
N LEU A 296 4.23 -19.64 -4.79
CA LEU A 296 3.20 -18.71 -5.26
C LEU A 296 2.18 -19.42 -6.16
N HIS A 297 2.63 -20.27 -7.08
CA HIS A 297 1.74 -21.07 -7.92
C HIS A 297 0.91 -22.07 -7.12
N ASP A 298 1.46 -22.68 -6.07
CA ASP A 298 0.68 -23.52 -5.16
C ASP A 298 -0.40 -22.68 -4.47
N CYS A 299 -0.09 -21.42 -4.06
CA CYS A 299 -1.08 -20.52 -3.46
C CYS A 299 -2.22 -20.15 -4.43
N LEU A 300 -1.92 -19.94 -5.72
CA LEU A 300 -2.96 -19.68 -6.73
C LEU A 300 -4.01 -20.78 -6.80
N ASN A 301 -3.62 -22.03 -6.50
CA ASN A 301 -4.51 -23.21 -6.56
C ASN A 301 -5.30 -23.43 -5.28
N VAL A 302 -4.77 -23.10 -4.10
CA VAL A 302 -5.39 -23.45 -2.81
C VAL A 302 -6.09 -22.29 -2.11
N VAL A 303 -5.67 -21.03 -2.35
CA VAL A 303 -6.28 -19.86 -1.73
C VAL A 303 -7.69 -19.65 -2.28
N PRO A 304 -8.72 -19.57 -1.42
CA PRO A 304 -10.09 -19.41 -1.87
C PRO A 304 -10.30 -18.03 -2.51
N LYS A 305 -11.07 -18.01 -3.59
CA LYS A 305 -11.49 -16.74 -4.24
C LYS A 305 -12.60 -16.06 -3.43
N ASN A 306 -12.65 -14.73 -3.50
CA ASN A 306 -13.63 -13.88 -2.84
C ASN A 306 -14.77 -13.47 -3.78
#